data_7998145398f3e54ef792bca506eb34fa
#
_entry.id   7998145398f3e54ef792bca506eb34fa
#
_cell.length_a   1.000
_cell.length_b   1.000
_cell.length_c   1.000
_cell.angle_alpha   90.00
_cell.angle_beta   90.00
_cell.angle_gamma   90.00
#
_symmetry.space_group_name_H-M   'P 1'
#
loop_
_entity.id
_entity.type
_entity.pdbx_description
1 polymer ?
#
loop_
_entity_poly.entity_id
_entity_poly.type
_entity_poly.pdbx_seq_one_letter_code
_entity_poly.pdbx_strand_id
1 'polypeptide(L)'
;MNEQNWFEDWFNSHYYHLLYSNRSEQEAENFIKKLLNYLQIPNASKVLDIACGKGRHARQLASFGLDVSGFDLAAESIRIANESANDKLHFYVHDMRKAFTEAGPFDYAFNFFTSFGYFENDNEDQAAFACFSNALKKGGKLTVDFLNVEYSLARLVPEETVQRNPISFHIKKSMDGRYFHKHTSFEDEGKTYEFKERVRALRLADFEYLCQLNNLKIVKTFGDYELHDYDPLNSPRLIFIAEKL
;
A
#
# COMPACT_ATOMS: atom_id res chain seq x y z
N MET A 1 -7.80 22.10 -8.40
CA MET A 1 -7.76 20.85 -7.64
C MET A 1 -7.68 21.20 -6.17
N ASN A 2 -8.51 20.59 -5.35
CA ASN A 2 -8.47 20.81 -3.90
C ASN A 2 -7.20 20.09 -3.38
N GLU A 3 -6.24 20.82 -2.80
CA GLU A 3 -4.97 20.22 -2.37
C GLU A 3 -5.13 19.10 -1.33
N GLN A 4 -6.27 19.06 -0.64
CA GLN A 4 -6.57 18.08 0.42
C GLN A 4 -6.86 16.64 -0.05
N ASN A 5 -7.26 16.42 -1.31
CA ASN A 5 -7.66 15.09 -1.81
C ASN A 5 -7.00 14.74 -3.15
N TRP A 6 -5.78 15.23 -3.41
CA TRP A 6 -5.05 14.99 -4.66
C TRP A 6 -4.91 13.50 -5.01
N PHE A 7 -4.83 12.63 -3.99
CA PHE A 7 -4.68 11.20 -4.17
C PHE A 7 -5.96 10.53 -4.70
N GLU A 8 -7.16 11.06 -4.42
CA GLU A 8 -8.41 10.55 -4.97
C GLU A 8 -8.45 10.71 -6.49
N ASP A 9 -8.14 11.90 -7.00
CA ASP A 9 -8.15 12.19 -8.44
C ASP A 9 -7.11 11.37 -9.18
N TRP A 10 -5.90 11.25 -8.62
CA TRP A 10 -4.79 10.53 -9.25
C TRP A 10 -5.03 9.02 -9.26
N PHE A 11 -5.31 8.40 -8.11
CA PHE A 11 -5.48 6.95 -8.01
C PHE A 11 -6.73 6.43 -8.71
N ASN A 12 -7.76 7.27 -8.89
CA ASN A 12 -8.92 6.96 -9.72
C ASN A 12 -8.67 7.14 -11.22
N SER A 13 -7.57 7.82 -11.62
CA SER A 13 -7.36 8.13 -13.03
C SER A 13 -6.94 6.90 -13.84
N HIS A 14 -7.41 6.82 -15.09
CA HIS A 14 -6.92 5.84 -16.05
C HIS A 14 -5.40 5.92 -16.24
N TYR A 15 -4.83 7.12 -16.18
CA TYR A 15 -3.41 7.38 -16.39
C TYR A 15 -2.51 6.82 -15.29
N TYR A 16 -2.98 6.79 -14.04
CA TYR A 16 -2.29 6.09 -12.95
C TYR A 16 -2.10 4.61 -13.29
N HIS A 17 -3.17 3.96 -13.71
CA HIS A 17 -3.12 2.55 -14.05
C HIS A 17 -2.27 2.28 -15.30
N LEU A 18 -2.26 3.18 -16.28
CA LEU A 18 -1.41 3.07 -17.45
C LEU A 18 0.07 3.23 -17.07
N LEU A 19 0.42 4.24 -16.27
CA LEU A 19 1.81 4.46 -15.82
C LEU A 19 2.39 3.24 -15.11
N TYR A 20 1.57 2.59 -14.27
CA TYR A 20 1.98 1.44 -13.46
C TYR A 20 1.55 0.07 -14.05
N SER A 21 1.19 -0.01 -15.32
CA SER A 21 0.71 -1.23 -15.98
C SER A 21 1.74 -2.36 -16.05
N ASN A 22 3.03 -2.06 -15.92
CA ASN A 22 4.12 -3.04 -15.95
C ASN A 22 4.40 -3.73 -14.59
N ARG A 23 3.61 -3.43 -13.55
CA ARG A 23 3.75 -4.14 -12.27
C ARG A 23 3.36 -5.60 -12.47
N SER A 24 4.34 -6.49 -12.31
CA SER A 24 4.17 -7.92 -12.56
C SER A 24 3.18 -8.56 -11.60
N GLU A 25 2.17 -9.24 -12.13
CA GLU A 25 1.29 -10.09 -11.30
C GLU A 25 2.07 -11.27 -10.70
N GLN A 26 3.05 -11.79 -11.44
CA GLN A 26 3.92 -12.87 -10.98
C GLN A 26 4.79 -12.46 -9.78
N GLU A 27 5.31 -11.22 -9.77
CA GLU A 27 6.08 -10.71 -8.63
C GLU A 27 5.22 -10.63 -7.37
N ALA A 28 4.00 -10.08 -7.50
CA ALA A 28 3.05 -10.00 -6.40
C ALA A 28 2.66 -11.39 -5.88
N GLU A 29 2.38 -12.34 -6.78
CA GLU A 29 2.06 -13.73 -6.42
C GLU A 29 3.22 -14.40 -5.67
N ASN A 30 4.44 -14.27 -6.18
CA ASN A 30 5.63 -14.86 -5.55
C ASN A 30 5.86 -14.28 -4.15
N PHE A 31 5.74 -12.97 -3.99
CA PHE A 31 5.88 -12.32 -2.70
C PHE A 31 4.81 -12.79 -1.71
N ILE A 32 3.52 -12.76 -2.12
CA ILE A 32 2.41 -13.24 -1.28
C ILE A 32 2.65 -14.69 -0.87
N LYS A 33 2.99 -15.58 -1.79
CA LYS A 33 3.26 -16.99 -1.50
C LYS A 33 4.36 -17.17 -0.45
N LYS A 34 5.47 -16.42 -0.57
CA LYS A 34 6.56 -16.45 0.43
C LYS A 34 6.09 -15.95 1.78
N LEU A 35 5.34 -14.83 1.81
CA LEU A 35 4.83 -14.23 3.03
C LEU A 35 3.83 -15.16 3.74
N LEU A 36 2.90 -15.78 3.02
CA LEU A 36 1.95 -16.75 3.57
C LEU A 36 2.67 -17.95 4.17
N ASN A 37 3.69 -18.48 3.47
CA ASN A 37 4.51 -19.58 3.96
C ASN A 37 5.30 -19.19 5.22
N TYR A 38 5.88 -18.00 5.27
CA TYR A 38 6.59 -17.50 6.45
C TYR A 38 5.65 -17.35 7.65
N LEU A 39 4.48 -16.77 7.44
CA LEU A 39 3.46 -16.56 8.48
C LEU A 39 2.73 -17.84 8.86
N GLN A 40 2.85 -18.93 8.07
CA GLN A 40 2.12 -20.19 8.24
C GLN A 40 0.61 -19.98 8.39
N ILE A 41 0.04 -19.13 7.51
CA ILE A 41 -1.37 -18.74 7.59
C ILE A 41 -2.27 -19.95 7.35
N PRO A 42 -3.16 -20.30 8.30
CA PRO A 42 -4.11 -21.39 8.12
C PRO A 42 -5.12 -21.09 7.00
N ASN A 43 -5.57 -22.12 6.30
CA ASN A 43 -6.67 -21.99 5.35
C ASN A 43 -7.91 -21.40 6.01
N ALA A 44 -8.69 -20.65 5.24
CA ALA A 44 -9.89 -19.95 5.69
C ALA A 44 -9.68 -18.88 6.79
N SER A 45 -8.41 -18.47 7.06
CA SER A 45 -8.14 -17.31 7.90
C SER A 45 -8.81 -16.08 7.31
N LYS A 46 -9.32 -15.19 8.16
CA LYS A 46 -9.88 -13.89 7.75
C LYS A 46 -8.78 -12.87 7.55
N VAL A 47 -8.73 -12.30 6.37
CA VAL A 47 -7.63 -11.43 5.93
C VAL A 47 -8.18 -10.11 5.43
N LEU A 48 -7.53 -9.00 5.79
CA LEU A 48 -7.82 -7.66 5.30
C LEU A 48 -6.69 -7.17 4.38
N ASP A 49 -7.04 -6.78 3.15
CA ASP A 49 -6.16 -6.07 2.20
C ASP A 49 -6.47 -4.57 2.27
N ILE A 50 -5.60 -3.80 2.90
CA ILE A 50 -5.76 -2.37 3.18
C ILE A 50 -5.23 -1.56 2.01
N ALA A 51 -6.06 -0.67 1.43
CA ALA A 51 -5.77 0.06 0.19
C ALA A 51 -5.53 -0.91 -0.98
N CYS A 52 -6.49 -1.80 -1.19
CA CYS A 52 -6.39 -2.93 -2.11
C CYS A 52 -6.43 -2.52 -3.61
N GLY A 53 -6.76 -1.26 -3.93
CA GLY A 53 -6.94 -0.80 -5.30
C GLY A 53 -7.95 -1.65 -6.08
N LYS A 54 -7.56 -2.12 -7.26
CA LYS A 54 -8.37 -3.02 -8.11
C LYS A 54 -8.38 -4.48 -7.62
N GLY A 55 -7.93 -4.76 -6.40
CA GLY A 55 -8.00 -6.06 -5.77
C GLY A 55 -6.97 -7.10 -6.26
N ARG A 56 -5.83 -6.67 -6.83
CA ARG A 56 -4.80 -7.59 -7.33
C ARG A 56 -4.29 -8.55 -6.25
N HIS A 57 -3.86 -8.02 -5.10
CA HIS A 57 -3.35 -8.82 -3.99
C HIS A 57 -4.48 -9.59 -3.28
N ALA A 58 -5.64 -8.96 -3.11
CA ALA A 58 -6.81 -9.60 -2.53
C ALA A 58 -7.23 -10.86 -3.31
N ARG A 59 -7.26 -10.80 -4.67
CA ARG A 59 -7.53 -11.99 -5.51
C ARG A 59 -6.50 -13.09 -5.30
N GLN A 60 -5.22 -12.73 -5.21
CA GLN A 60 -4.17 -13.71 -4.98
C GLN A 60 -4.29 -14.34 -3.60
N LEU A 61 -4.52 -13.54 -2.54
CA LEU A 61 -4.78 -14.06 -1.19
C LEU A 61 -5.97 -15.03 -1.18
N ALA A 62 -7.06 -14.68 -1.86
CA ALA A 62 -8.24 -15.55 -1.97
C ALA A 62 -7.95 -16.86 -2.72
N SER A 63 -7.08 -16.85 -3.76
CA SER A 63 -6.68 -18.05 -4.49
C SER A 63 -5.91 -19.06 -3.63
N PHE A 64 -5.31 -18.61 -2.53
CA PHE A 64 -4.69 -19.47 -1.51
C PHE A 64 -5.68 -20.00 -0.45
N GLY A 65 -7.01 -19.81 -0.67
CA GLY A 65 -8.06 -20.35 0.20
C GLY A 65 -8.41 -19.50 1.42
N LEU A 66 -8.00 -18.23 1.44
CA LEU A 66 -8.29 -17.29 2.52
C LEU A 66 -9.66 -16.61 2.33
N ASP A 67 -10.27 -16.16 3.43
CA ASP A 67 -11.47 -15.33 3.45
C ASP A 67 -11.03 -13.85 3.48
N VAL A 68 -11.10 -13.18 2.32
CA VAL A 68 -10.46 -11.89 2.09
C VAL A 68 -11.48 -10.76 1.99
N SER A 69 -11.27 -9.73 2.77
CA SER A 69 -11.90 -8.42 2.57
C SER A 69 -10.84 -7.42 2.13
N GLY A 70 -11.14 -6.62 1.11
CA GLY A 70 -10.30 -5.52 0.68
C GLY A 70 -11.03 -4.20 0.78
N PHE A 71 -10.34 -3.13 1.14
CA PHE A 71 -10.91 -1.80 1.00
C PHE A 71 -9.94 -0.82 0.35
N ASP A 72 -10.50 0.18 -0.32
CA ASP A 72 -9.76 1.29 -0.90
C ASP A 72 -10.64 2.55 -0.91
N LEU A 73 -10.00 3.73 -0.90
CA LEU A 73 -10.71 5.00 -1.01
C LEU A 73 -11.24 5.24 -2.43
N ALA A 74 -10.53 4.71 -3.44
CA ALA A 74 -10.82 4.90 -4.85
C ALA A 74 -12.05 4.08 -5.28
N ALA A 75 -13.22 4.73 -5.35
CA ALA A 75 -14.50 4.07 -5.67
C ALA A 75 -14.48 3.34 -7.02
N GLU A 76 -13.82 3.89 -8.05
CA GLU A 76 -13.70 3.25 -9.35
C GLU A 76 -12.81 1.99 -9.29
N SER A 77 -11.74 2.02 -8.50
CA SER A 77 -10.92 0.83 -8.24
C SER A 77 -11.73 -0.28 -7.58
N ILE A 78 -12.53 0.06 -6.58
CA ILE A 78 -13.43 -0.90 -5.89
C ILE A 78 -14.53 -1.41 -6.83
N ARG A 79 -15.09 -0.57 -7.70
CA ARG A 79 -16.05 -1.03 -8.72
C ARG A 79 -15.44 -2.13 -9.59
N ILE A 80 -14.20 -1.94 -10.05
CA ILE A 80 -13.47 -2.95 -10.84
C ILE A 80 -13.14 -4.19 -10.00
N ALA A 81 -12.69 -4.01 -8.76
CA ALA A 81 -12.37 -5.12 -7.86
C ALA A 81 -13.59 -6.03 -7.63
N ASN A 82 -14.78 -5.43 -7.49
CA ASN A 82 -16.05 -6.15 -7.30
C ASN A 82 -16.45 -7.04 -8.48
N GLU A 83 -15.88 -6.88 -9.68
CA GLU A 83 -16.09 -7.81 -10.80
C GLU A 83 -15.57 -9.22 -10.49
N SER A 84 -14.65 -9.34 -9.53
CA SER A 84 -14.09 -10.61 -9.04
C SER A 84 -14.62 -11.06 -7.67
N ALA A 85 -15.53 -10.30 -7.07
CA ALA A 85 -16.08 -10.61 -5.75
C ALA A 85 -16.84 -11.95 -5.74
N ASN A 86 -16.78 -12.67 -4.61
CA ASN A 86 -17.45 -13.94 -4.37
C ASN A 86 -17.62 -14.18 -2.86
N ASP A 87 -18.10 -15.36 -2.48
CA ASP A 87 -18.39 -15.69 -1.07
C ASP A 87 -17.19 -15.60 -0.11
N LYS A 88 -15.95 -15.52 -0.64
CA LYS A 88 -14.70 -15.41 0.13
C LYS A 88 -13.85 -14.21 -0.26
N LEU A 89 -14.38 -13.32 -1.11
CA LEU A 89 -13.64 -12.16 -1.58
C LEU A 89 -14.60 -10.96 -1.70
N HIS A 90 -14.42 -10.00 -0.79
CA HIS A 90 -15.31 -8.85 -0.64
C HIS A 90 -14.53 -7.54 -0.75
N PHE A 91 -15.15 -6.51 -1.32
CA PHE A 91 -14.51 -5.20 -1.51
C PHE A 91 -15.41 -4.06 -1.06
N TYR A 92 -14.80 -3.04 -0.42
CA TYR A 92 -15.49 -1.91 0.19
C TYR A 92 -14.82 -0.59 -0.17
N VAL A 93 -15.61 0.45 -0.43
CA VAL A 93 -15.10 1.82 -0.49
C VAL A 93 -14.92 2.32 0.95
N HIS A 94 -13.69 2.57 1.38
CA HIS A 94 -13.43 2.98 2.75
C HIS A 94 -12.16 3.83 2.87
N ASP A 95 -12.20 4.82 3.76
CA ASP A 95 -11.06 5.65 4.12
C ASP A 95 -10.34 5.02 5.34
N MET A 96 -9.08 4.63 5.17
CA MET A 96 -8.30 3.99 6.22
C MET A 96 -8.09 4.84 7.49
N ARG A 97 -8.40 6.16 7.44
CA ARG A 97 -8.38 7.04 8.62
C ARG A 97 -9.61 6.86 9.51
N LYS A 98 -10.59 6.07 9.09
CA LYS A 98 -11.83 5.78 9.81
C LYS A 98 -11.83 4.32 10.27
N ALA A 99 -12.57 4.03 11.34
CA ALA A 99 -12.70 2.65 11.80
C ALA A 99 -13.43 1.80 10.74
N PHE A 100 -12.86 0.65 10.39
CA PHE A 100 -13.46 -0.30 9.47
C PHE A 100 -14.32 -1.30 10.26
N THR A 101 -15.62 -1.32 9.99
CA THR A 101 -16.62 -2.11 10.73
C THR A 101 -17.48 -3.00 9.84
N GLU A 102 -17.31 -2.91 8.52
CA GLU A 102 -18.09 -3.64 7.52
C GLU A 102 -17.81 -5.14 7.53
N ALA A 103 -16.66 -5.53 8.02
CA ALA A 103 -16.23 -6.91 8.16
C ALA A 103 -15.23 -7.09 9.30
N GLY A 104 -14.85 -8.33 9.62
CA GLY A 104 -13.86 -8.64 10.63
C GLY A 104 -14.47 -9.24 11.90
N PRO A 105 -13.74 -9.33 13.03
CA PRO A 105 -12.31 -9.01 13.13
C PRO A 105 -11.43 -10.01 12.36
N PHE A 106 -10.23 -9.55 11.95
CA PHE A 106 -9.32 -10.28 11.07
C PHE A 106 -8.17 -10.97 11.83
N ASP A 107 -7.69 -12.08 11.28
CA ASP A 107 -6.51 -12.79 11.75
C ASP A 107 -5.23 -12.12 11.24
N TYR A 108 -5.28 -11.59 10.00
CA TYR A 108 -4.17 -10.92 9.34
C TYR A 108 -4.68 -9.67 8.60
N ALA A 109 -3.83 -8.64 8.54
CA ALA A 109 -4.06 -7.46 7.72
C ALA A 109 -2.77 -7.14 6.94
N PHE A 110 -2.93 -6.70 5.70
CA PHE A 110 -1.84 -6.37 4.79
C PHE A 110 -2.03 -4.96 4.23
N ASN A 111 -0.94 -4.18 4.18
CA ASN A 111 -0.87 -2.92 3.46
C ASN A 111 0.37 -2.99 2.56
N PHE A 112 0.17 -3.18 1.26
CA PHE A 112 1.22 -3.47 0.30
C PHE A 112 1.61 -2.24 -0.53
N PHE A 113 2.81 -2.26 -1.12
CA PHE A 113 3.29 -1.35 -2.16
C PHE A 113 3.30 0.13 -1.79
N THR A 114 3.64 0.47 -0.54
CA THR A 114 3.67 1.88 -0.11
C THR A 114 2.30 2.55 -0.26
N SER A 115 1.25 1.87 0.18
CA SER A 115 -0.11 2.43 0.18
C SER A 115 -0.44 3.22 1.46
N PHE A 116 0.59 3.59 2.22
CA PHE A 116 0.55 4.43 3.42
C PHE A 116 1.45 5.65 3.26
N GLY A 117 1.29 6.67 4.13
CA GLY A 117 2.18 7.84 4.15
C GLY A 117 1.75 8.99 3.22
N TYR A 118 0.52 8.99 2.75
CA TYR A 118 -0.02 10.05 1.87
C TYR A 118 -0.65 11.23 2.64
N PHE A 119 -0.69 11.16 3.97
CA PHE A 119 -1.38 12.11 4.82
C PHE A 119 -0.56 13.37 5.14
N GLU A 120 -1.28 14.42 5.59
CA GLU A 120 -0.67 15.72 5.85
C GLU A 120 -0.02 15.83 7.22
N ASN A 121 -0.54 15.08 8.19
CA ASN A 121 -0.14 15.22 9.58
C ASN A 121 -0.12 13.89 10.33
N ASP A 122 0.54 13.89 11.48
CA ASP A 122 0.76 12.70 12.29
C ASP A 122 -0.54 12.13 12.90
N ASN A 123 -1.58 12.98 13.10
CA ASN A 123 -2.87 12.50 13.61
C ASN A 123 -3.59 11.61 12.59
N GLU A 124 -3.45 11.91 11.30
CA GLU A 124 -4.03 11.09 10.24
C GLU A 124 -3.29 9.73 10.12
N ASP A 125 -1.96 9.73 10.25
CA ASP A 125 -1.19 8.49 10.32
C ASP A 125 -1.61 7.63 11.51
N GLN A 126 -1.77 8.24 12.70
CA GLN A 126 -2.25 7.55 13.90
C GLN A 126 -3.66 7.00 13.71
N ALA A 127 -4.58 7.78 13.10
CA ALA A 127 -5.94 7.34 12.83
C ALA A 127 -5.96 6.11 11.89
N ALA A 128 -5.10 6.10 10.86
CA ALA A 128 -4.99 4.95 9.97
C ALA A 128 -4.41 3.72 10.69
N PHE A 129 -3.37 3.87 11.51
CA PHE A 129 -2.84 2.75 12.31
C PHE A 129 -3.84 2.26 13.35
N ALA A 130 -4.66 3.14 13.92
CA ALA A 130 -5.77 2.77 14.80
C ALA A 130 -6.81 1.92 14.05
N CYS A 131 -7.14 2.26 12.81
CA CYS A 131 -8.00 1.45 11.95
C CYS A 131 -7.40 0.06 11.74
N PHE A 132 -6.11 -0.04 11.38
CA PHE A 132 -5.42 -1.32 11.13
C PHE A 132 -5.43 -2.20 12.38
N SER A 133 -5.04 -1.64 13.53
CA SER A 133 -5.04 -2.37 14.79
C SER A 133 -6.46 -2.81 15.20
N ASN A 134 -7.45 -1.91 15.15
CA ASN A 134 -8.81 -2.22 15.57
C ASN A 134 -9.49 -3.29 14.70
N ALA A 135 -9.12 -3.37 13.43
CA ALA A 135 -9.59 -4.42 12.54
C ALA A 135 -9.06 -5.82 12.90
N LEU A 136 -7.93 -5.91 13.61
CA LEU A 136 -7.30 -7.17 13.97
C LEU A 136 -7.88 -7.77 15.26
N LYS A 137 -7.89 -9.11 15.34
CA LYS A 137 -8.04 -9.85 16.59
C LYS A 137 -6.81 -9.65 17.49
N LYS A 138 -6.94 -9.89 18.79
CA LYS A 138 -5.79 -10.03 19.68
C LYS A 138 -4.88 -11.17 19.18
N GLY A 139 -3.56 -10.92 19.10
CA GLY A 139 -2.59 -11.84 18.47
C GLY A 139 -2.63 -11.85 16.93
N GLY A 140 -3.54 -11.10 16.31
CA GLY A 140 -3.58 -10.93 14.86
C GLY A 140 -2.36 -10.15 14.35
N LYS A 141 -2.00 -10.32 13.08
CA LYS A 141 -0.76 -9.76 12.52
C LYS A 141 -1.04 -8.77 11.40
N LEU A 142 -0.37 -7.63 11.47
CA LEU A 142 -0.31 -6.61 10.43
C LEU A 142 1.01 -6.76 9.67
N THR A 143 0.97 -6.82 8.34
CA THR A 143 2.15 -6.67 7.49
C THR A 143 2.04 -5.38 6.71
N VAL A 144 3.07 -4.54 6.78
CA VAL A 144 3.18 -3.32 5.99
C VAL A 144 4.42 -3.42 5.11
N ASP A 145 4.25 -3.13 3.81
CA ASP A 145 5.31 -3.03 2.82
C ASP A 145 5.46 -1.57 2.39
N PHE A 146 6.57 -0.96 2.77
CA PHE A 146 6.85 0.45 2.55
C PHE A 146 8.18 0.65 1.81
N LEU A 147 8.37 1.82 1.20
CA LEU A 147 9.67 2.19 0.64
C LEU A 147 10.71 2.29 1.75
N ASN A 148 11.96 1.91 1.48
CA ASN A 148 13.06 2.24 2.36
C ASN A 148 13.61 3.64 2.01
N VAL A 149 13.54 4.55 2.96
CA VAL A 149 13.88 5.97 2.77
C VAL A 149 15.32 6.15 2.31
N GLU A 150 16.27 5.52 2.99
CA GLU A 150 17.71 5.70 2.70
C GLU A 150 18.08 5.12 1.33
N TYR A 151 17.58 3.94 1.01
CA TYR A 151 17.76 3.32 -0.30
C TYR A 151 17.16 4.18 -1.42
N SER A 152 15.95 4.69 -1.21
CA SER A 152 15.24 5.52 -2.17
C SER A 152 15.92 6.86 -2.40
N LEU A 153 16.46 7.49 -1.35
CA LEU A 153 17.23 8.73 -1.43
C LEU A 153 18.53 8.54 -2.21
N ALA A 154 19.30 7.50 -1.88
CA ALA A 154 20.56 7.22 -2.54
C ALA A 154 20.44 6.93 -4.05
N ARG A 155 19.24 6.56 -4.49
CA ARG A 155 18.92 6.19 -5.90
C ARG A 155 17.86 7.08 -6.54
N LEU A 156 17.57 8.23 -5.92
CA LEU A 156 16.58 9.15 -6.45
C LEU A 156 17.08 9.73 -7.79
N VAL A 157 16.31 9.45 -8.84
CA VAL A 157 16.51 10.05 -10.17
C VAL A 157 15.61 11.29 -10.24
N PRO A 158 16.18 12.52 -10.29
CA PRO A 158 15.39 13.75 -10.20
C PRO A 158 14.40 13.93 -11.34
N GLU A 159 14.76 13.50 -12.55
CA GLU A 159 13.92 13.61 -13.73
C GLU A 159 14.05 12.34 -14.59
N GLU A 160 12.93 11.83 -15.06
CA GLU A 160 12.87 10.70 -15.98
C GLU A 160 11.66 10.82 -16.91
N THR A 161 11.72 10.14 -18.06
CA THR A 161 10.57 9.97 -18.96
C THR A 161 10.22 8.48 -19.05
N VAL A 162 8.97 8.16 -18.76
CA VAL A 162 8.46 6.79 -18.84
C VAL A 162 7.47 6.68 -20.00
N GLN A 163 7.81 5.86 -21.00
CA GLN A 163 6.94 5.62 -22.13
C GLN A 163 5.93 4.52 -21.81
N ARG A 164 4.64 4.84 -21.98
CA ARG A 164 3.52 3.89 -21.96
C ARG A 164 2.62 4.24 -23.14
N ASN A 165 2.80 3.53 -24.22
CA ASN A 165 2.10 3.87 -25.50
C ASN A 165 0.59 4.02 -25.30
N PRO A 166 -0.02 5.10 -25.79
CA PRO A 166 0.63 6.15 -26.63
C PRO A 166 1.30 7.28 -25.84
N ILE A 167 1.30 7.29 -24.49
CA ILE A 167 1.64 8.42 -23.65
C ILE A 167 3.11 8.39 -23.19
N SER A 168 3.77 9.56 -23.21
CA SER A 168 5.07 9.82 -22.59
C SER A 168 4.87 10.58 -21.29
N PHE A 169 5.14 9.93 -20.14
CA PHE A 169 5.06 10.54 -18.83
C PHE A 169 6.40 11.19 -18.46
N HIS A 170 6.41 12.50 -18.26
CA HIS A 170 7.54 13.24 -17.72
C HIS A 170 7.42 13.31 -16.21
N ILE A 171 8.39 12.76 -15.50
CA ILE A 171 8.34 12.58 -14.05
C ILE A 171 9.48 13.34 -13.41
N LYS A 172 9.16 14.27 -12.48
CA LYS A 172 10.13 14.94 -11.62
C LYS A 172 9.97 14.47 -10.20
N LYS A 173 11.10 14.14 -9.55
CA LYS A 173 11.13 13.65 -8.18
C LYS A 173 12.05 14.50 -7.33
N SER A 174 11.65 14.75 -6.09
CA SER A 174 12.46 15.45 -5.09
C SER A 174 12.12 14.96 -3.69
N MET A 175 12.92 15.35 -2.70
CA MET A 175 12.69 15.08 -1.29
C MET A 175 13.05 16.32 -0.49
N ASP A 176 12.15 16.73 0.43
CA ASP A 176 12.29 17.97 1.22
C ASP A 176 12.70 17.71 2.70
N GLY A 177 13.10 16.47 3.02
CA GLY A 177 13.40 16.02 4.38
C GLY A 177 12.23 15.32 5.07
N ARG A 178 11.00 15.63 4.69
CA ARG A 178 9.78 15.04 5.25
C ARG A 178 8.99 14.21 4.24
N TYR A 179 8.97 14.63 2.97
CA TYR A 179 8.20 13.99 1.92
C TYR A 179 9.04 13.72 0.68
N PHE A 180 8.83 12.57 0.07
CA PHE A 180 9.13 12.36 -1.33
C PHE A 180 8.02 12.97 -2.16
N HIS A 181 8.39 13.82 -3.11
CA HIS A 181 7.50 14.44 -4.06
C HIS A 181 7.70 13.82 -5.42
N LYS A 182 6.62 13.59 -6.13
CA LYS A 182 6.64 13.16 -7.52
C LYS A 182 5.63 14.01 -8.30
N HIS A 183 6.12 14.71 -9.30
CA HIS A 183 5.31 15.47 -10.25
C HIS A 183 5.33 14.75 -11.59
N THR A 184 4.17 14.33 -12.07
CA THR A 184 3.99 13.63 -13.34
C THR A 184 3.21 14.54 -14.29
N SER A 185 3.78 14.83 -15.47
CA SER A 185 3.11 15.59 -16.53
C SER A 185 3.16 14.83 -17.85
N PHE A 186 2.12 15.00 -18.68
CA PHE A 186 2.02 14.37 -20.00
C PHE A 186 0.97 15.09 -20.84
N GLU A 187 0.98 14.81 -22.15
CA GLU A 187 -0.04 15.27 -23.08
C GLU A 187 -0.85 14.06 -23.59
N ASP A 188 -2.18 14.23 -23.66
CA ASP A 188 -3.09 13.28 -24.27
C ASP A 188 -4.25 14.03 -24.94
N GLU A 189 -4.59 13.65 -26.18
CA GLU A 189 -5.64 14.28 -27.01
C GLU A 189 -5.55 15.82 -27.05
N GLY A 190 -4.33 16.37 -27.11
CA GLY A 190 -4.07 17.82 -27.18
C GLY A 190 -4.30 18.58 -25.86
N LYS A 191 -4.44 17.86 -24.74
CA LYS A 191 -4.53 18.45 -23.40
C LYS A 191 -3.32 18.06 -22.57
N THR A 192 -2.84 19.00 -21.77
CA THR A 192 -1.80 18.75 -20.78
C THR A 192 -2.42 18.34 -19.44
N TYR A 193 -1.89 17.27 -18.87
CA TYR A 193 -2.26 16.75 -17.56
C TYR A 193 -1.08 16.85 -16.60
N GLU A 194 -1.37 17.20 -15.35
CA GLU A 194 -0.38 17.27 -14.29
C GLU A 194 -0.93 16.63 -13.01
N PHE A 195 -0.13 15.76 -12.39
CA PHE A 195 -0.44 15.14 -11.12
C PHE A 195 0.75 15.24 -10.17
N LYS A 196 0.45 15.51 -8.92
CA LYS A 196 1.45 15.60 -7.85
C LYS A 196 1.18 14.51 -6.83
N GLU A 197 2.19 13.71 -6.54
CA GLU A 197 2.19 12.72 -5.48
C GLU A 197 3.16 13.16 -4.39
N ARG A 198 2.80 12.90 -3.13
CA ARG A 198 3.74 13.03 -2.02
C ARG A 198 3.58 11.85 -1.08
N VAL A 199 4.69 11.31 -0.62
CA VAL A 199 4.76 10.21 0.34
C VAL A 199 5.68 10.61 1.47
N ARG A 200 5.25 10.42 2.71
CA ARG A 200 6.07 10.70 3.90
C ARG A 200 7.32 9.81 3.91
N ALA A 201 8.44 10.37 4.28
CA ALA A 201 9.70 9.65 4.44
C ALA A 201 9.75 8.97 5.82
N LEU A 202 8.86 7.98 6.03
CA LEU A 202 8.75 7.26 7.29
C LEU A 202 9.81 6.14 7.36
N ARG A 203 10.54 6.12 8.47
CA ARG A 203 11.55 5.13 8.80
C ARG A 203 11.01 4.06 9.75
N LEU A 204 11.77 3.03 10.00
CA LEU A 204 11.39 1.97 10.94
C LEU A 204 10.99 2.52 12.31
N ALA A 205 11.74 3.49 12.85
CA ALA A 205 11.45 4.11 14.15
C ALA A 205 10.08 4.83 14.18
N ASP A 206 9.67 5.44 13.06
CA ASP A 206 8.35 6.08 12.95
C ASP A 206 7.23 5.03 13.00
N PHE A 207 7.42 3.90 12.31
CA PHE A 207 6.48 2.78 12.35
C PHE A 207 6.45 2.08 13.70
N GLU A 208 7.59 1.93 14.39
CA GLU A 208 7.66 1.41 15.77
C GLU A 208 6.82 2.29 16.71
N TYR A 209 6.95 3.61 16.58
CA TYR A 209 6.15 4.57 17.36
C TYR A 209 4.65 4.46 17.06
N LEU A 210 4.25 4.43 15.78
CA LEU A 210 2.85 4.25 15.37
C LEU A 210 2.27 2.92 15.87
N CYS A 211 3.05 1.85 15.80
CA CYS A 211 2.67 0.54 16.33
C CYS A 211 2.45 0.59 17.85
N GLN A 212 3.39 1.18 18.59
CA GLN A 212 3.30 1.30 20.04
C GLN A 212 2.04 2.05 20.48
N LEU A 213 1.73 3.18 19.83
CA LEU A 213 0.52 3.97 20.13
C LEU A 213 -0.79 3.17 19.87
N ASN A 214 -0.74 2.14 19.06
CA ASN A 214 -1.91 1.39 18.63
C ASN A 214 -1.91 -0.08 19.09
N ASN A 215 -1.21 -0.40 20.20
CA ASN A 215 -1.13 -1.76 20.77
C ASN A 215 -0.64 -2.81 19.76
N LEU A 216 0.28 -2.42 18.88
CA LEU A 216 0.99 -3.31 17.96
C LEU A 216 2.46 -3.36 18.36
N LYS A 217 3.11 -4.50 18.13
CA LYS A 217 4.54 -4.68 18.32
C LYS A 217 5.17 -5.26 17.06
N ILE A 218 6.14 -4.57 16.47
CA ILE A 218 6.91 -5.12 15.35
C ILE A 218 7.70 -6.33 15.85
N VAL A 219 7.49 -7.47 15.19
CA VAL A 219 8.09 -8.76 15.55
C VAL A 219 9.12 -9.25 14.52
N LYS A 220 9.06 -8.73 13.28
CA LYS A 220 10.01 -9.08 12.22
C LYS A 220 10.06 -7.96 11.17
N THR A 221 11.24 -7.80 10.55
CA THR A 221 11.47 -6.89 9.41
C THR A 221 12.17 -7.63 8.27
N PHE A 222 11.84 -7.25 7.03
CA PHE A 222 12.47 -7.76 5.80
C PHE A 222 12.82 -6.59 4.89
N GLY A 223 13.83 -6.81 4.03
CA GLY A 223 14.37 -5.79 3.15
C GLY A 223 13.86 -5.84 1.71
N ASP A 224 13.24 -6.92 1.30
CA ASP A 224 12.78 -7.14 -0.08
C ASP A 224 11.66 -8.20 -0.16
N TYR A 225 11.17 -8.47 -1.38
CA TYR A 225 10.11 -9.46 -1.65
C TYR A 225 10.59 -10.92 -1.61
N GLU A 226 11.91 -11.13 -1.46
CA GLU A 226 12.49 -12.45 -1.19
C GLU A 226 12.51 -12.77 0.31
N LEU A 227 12.12 -11.82 1.18
CA LEU A 227 12.11 -11.87 2.64
C LEU A 227 13.52 -11.96 3.25
N HIS A 228 14.54 -11.38 2.60
CA HIS A 228 15.85 -11.18 3.22
C HIS A 228 15.75 -10.20 4.39
N ASP A 229 16.67 -10.32 5.34
CA ASP A 229 16.69 -9.42 6.50
C ASP A 229 16.85 -7.95 6.08
N TYR A 230 16.19 -7.07 6.82
CA TYR A 230 16.22 -5.63 6.53
C TYR A 230 17.57 -5.00 6.90
N ASP A 231 18.17 -4.33 5.93
CA ASP A 231 19.32 -3.42 6.09
C ASP A 231 18.84 -2.00 5.76
N PRO A 232 18.93 -1.06 6.72
CA PRO A 232 18.45 0.32 6.52
C PRO A 232 19.07 1.04 5.32
N LEU A 233 20.31 0.72 4.92
CA LEU A 233 21.02 1.40 3.84
C LEU A 233 20.88 0.71 2.48
N ASN A 234 20.75 -0.63 2.47
CA ASN A 234 20.89 -1.43 1.25
C ASN A 234 19.60 -2.12 0.81
N SER A 235 18.64 -2.30 1.71
CA SER A 235 17.38 -2.95 1.36
C SER A 235 16.49 -2.05 0.50
N PRO A 236 15.93 -2.54 -0.63
CA PRO A 236 15.03 -1.76 -1.46
C PRO A 236 13.68 -1.44 -0.78
N ARG A 237 13.28 -2.24 0.20
CA ARG A 237 12.01 -2.10 0.91
C ARG A 237 12.23 -2.09 2.42
N LEU A 238 11.24 -1.59 3.13
CA LEU A 238 10.99 -1.82 4.54
C LEU A 238 9.68 -2.58 4.66
N ILE A 239 9.76 -3.88 4.89
CA ILE A 239 8.60 -4.74 5.12
C ILE A 239 8.63 -5.16 6.57
N PHE A 240 7.55 -4.93 7.32
CA PHE A 240 7.51 -5.38 8.70
C PHE A 240 6.23 -6.14 9.03
N ILE A 241 6.34 -7.03 9.99
CA ILE A 241 5.23 -7.74 10.61
C ILE A 241 5.09 -7.23 12.03
N ALA A 242 3.90 -6.76 12.38
CA ALA A 242 3.54 -6.38 13.74
C ALA A 242 2.41 -7.26 14.26
N GLU A 243 2.46 -7.61 15.55
CA GLU A 243 1.45 -8.41 16.24
C GLU A 243 0.64 -7.52 17.20
N LYS A 244 -0.68 -7.70 17.21
CA LYS A 244 -1.59 -7.02 18.14
C LYS A 244 -1.52 -7.63 19.53
N LEU A 245 -1.22 -6.81 20.53
CA LEU A 245 -1.05 -7.18 21.93
C LEU A 245 -2.37 -7.47 22.66
#